data_96fc00dbcfa9383fbd91840a6a5d994d
#
_entry.id   96fc00dbcfa9383fbd91840a6a5d994d
#
_cell.length_a   1.000
_cell.length_b   1.000
_cell.length_c   1.000
_cell.angle_alpha   90.00
_cell.angle_beta   90.00
_cell.angle_gamma   90.00
#
_symmetry.space_group_name_H-M   'P 1'
#
loop_
_entity.id
_entity.type
_entity.pdbx_description
1 polymer ?
#
loop_
_entity_poly.entity_id
_entity_poly.type
_entity_poly.pdbx_seq_one_letter_code
_entity_poly.pdbx_strand_id
1 'polypeptide(L)'
;MNYNETINFLFCQLPAFELQGGAGYKPGLQTSQDLDDMVGNPHRSYKCIHVAGTNGKGSTSHLLASILQEQGYKVGLYTSPHIVDFRERIRVNGEKISKEAVVDFTERFLKSGYQGHPSFFELTSTMAFEYFKMQNVDIAIIEVGLGGRLDSTNIITPILSIITNISIDHTQFLGSTPAQIASEKAGIIKRGVPVVIGEAEGEVRTTFENKAKAENAPITFATDSPTIQNAYCENGHCRIESLVYGTLINELGGEYQIKNSATVLTALQTLKDDGIQISDDAVKAGFSHVIENTGLIGRWQTISTNPRIICDSGHNVGAFTQITHQLQNENYDTLHMVMGFMADKDVDHVLAMLPKDAIYYFTQADSPRAMTADKLLQKAASHGLHGKSYPTVAEAKSAAITAATTSDLIYIGGSMYVLAEALMTDLD
;
A
#
# COMPACT_ATOMS: atom_id res chain seq x y z
N MET A 1 26.70 2.99 14.80
CA MET A 1 25.55 2.19 15.27
C MET A 1 25.49 0.89 14.49
N ASN A 2 24.98 -0.21 15.10
CA ASN A 2 24.60 -1.38 14.31
C ASN A 2 23.18 -1.20 13.75
N TYR A 3 22.74 -2.11 12.85
CA TYR A 3 21.45 -2.00 12.20
C TYR A 3 20.25 -1.99 13.20
N ASN A 4 20.28 -2.85 14.21
CA ASN A 4 19.19 -2.93 15.20
C ASN A 4 19.12 -1.66 16.07
N GLU A 5 20.24 -1.08 16.45
CA GLU A 5 20.29 0.22 17.13
C GLU A 5 19.73 1.34 16.25
N THR A 6 20.03 1.29 14.94
CA THR A 6 19.53 2.25 13.96
C THR A 6 18.02 2.16 13.79
N ILE A 7 17.48 0.94 13.64
CA ILE A 7 16.03 0.72 13.55
C ILE A 7 15.33 1.18 14.84
N ASN A 8 15.89 0.85 16.00
CA ASN A 8 15.36 1.33 17.28
C ASN A 8 15.36 2.87 17.38
N PHE A 9 16.42 3.53 16.92
CA PHE A 9 16.45 4.99 16.85
C PHE A 9 15.32 5.53 15.96
N LEU A 10 15.18 5.02 14.74
CA LEU A 10 14.18 5.47 13.78
C LEU A 10 12.76 5.32 14.33
N PHE A 11 12.43 4.21 14.98
CA PHE A 11 11.07 3.97 15.48
C PHE A 11 10.78 4.57 16.84
N CYS A 12 11.74 4.55 17.77
CA CYS A 12 11.47 4.90 19.16
C CYS A 12 11.84 6.34 19.50
N GLN A 13 12.77 6.96 18.78
CA GLN A 13 13.23 8.33 19.08
C GLN A 13 12.64 9.39 18.14
N LEU A 14 12.05 8.99 17.03
CA LEU A 14 11.34 9.90 16.12
C LEU A 14 9.83 9.74 16.25
N PRO A 15 9.05 10.84 16.07
CA PRO A 15 7.60 10.71 15.98
C PRO A 15 7.22 9.79 14.81
N ALA A 16 6.64 8.64 15.12
CA ALA A 16 6.23 7.64 14.13
C ALA A 16 4.72 7.41 14.20
N PHE A 17 4.02 7.67 13.09
CA PHE A 17 2.58 7.46 13.00
C PHE A 17 2.19 6.01 13.28
N GLU A 18 2.99 5.06 12.83
CA GLU A 18 2.76 3.63 13.02
C GLU A 18 2.69 3.23 14.50
N LEU A 19 3.46 3.88 15.38
CA LEU A 19 3.49 3.59 16.81
C LEU A 19 2.58 4.51 17.63
N GLN A 20 2.53 5.78 17.27
CA GLN A 20 1.90 6.85 18.06
C GLN A 20 0.54 7.28 17.52
N GLY A 21 0.13 6.78 16.35
CA GLY A 21 -1.08 7.24 15.67
C GLY A 21 -1.02 8.75 15.42
N GLY A 22 -2.11 9.46 15.75
CA GLY A 22 -2.21 10.88 15.51
C GLY A 22 -1.15 11.76 16.14
N ALA A 23 -0.61 11.36 17.28
CA ALA A 23 0.45 12.11 17.96
C ALA A 23 1.78 12.10 17.17
N GLY A 24 1.99 11.11 16.31
CA GLY A 24 3.15 11.03 15.41
C GLY A 24 2.98 11.75 14.08
N TYR A 25 1.81 12.36 13.80
CA TYR A 25 1.58 13.10 12.57
C TYR A 25 2.13 14.53 12.64
N LYS A 26 3.03 14.87 11.73
CA LYS A 26 3.64 16.20 11.61
C LYS A 26 3.30 16.78 10.24
N PRO A 27 2.27 17.64 10.12
CA PRO A 27 1.90 18.24 8.84
C PRO A 27 2.87 19.36 8.45
N GLY A 28 3.18 19.44 7.16
CA GLY A 28 4.02 20.48 6.58
C GLY A 28 5.17 19.91 5.77
N LEU A 29 5.73 20.74 4.86
CA LEU A 29 6.79 20.30 3.95
C LEU A 29 8.17 20.89 4.31
N GLN A 30 8.23 21.86 5.22
CA GLN A 30 9.48 22.58 5.51
C GLN A 30 10.59 21.62 5.97
N THR A 31 10.30 20.75 6.95
CA THR A 31 11.30 19.79 7.42
C THR A 31 11.77 18.83 6.31
N SER A 32 10.84 18.38 5.45
CA SER A 32 11.19 17.53 4.30
C SER A 32 12.06 18.27 3.29
N GLN A 33 11.80 19.56 3.05
CA GLN A 33 12.61 20.40 2.18
C GLN A 33 14.00 20.63 2.77
N ASP A 34 14.09 20.96 4.05
CA ASP A 34 15.37 21.18 4.74
C ASP A 34 16.24 19.91 4.72
N LEU A 35 15.64 18.73 4.95
CA LEU A 35 16.33 17.45 4.89
C LEU A 35 16.80 17.11 3.46
N ASP A 36 15.97 17.40 2.48
CA ASP A 36 16.29 17.17 1.06
C ASP A 36 17.43 18.11 0.60
N ASP A 37 17.39 19.38 1.01
CA ASP A 37 18.48 20.34 0.77
C ASP A 37 19.79 19.88 1.42
N MET A 38 19.74 19.35 2.63
CA MET A 38 20.91 18.84 3.36
C MET A 38 21.62 17.71 2.60
N VAL A 39 20.87 16.85 1.89
CA VAL A 39 21.42 15.76 1.06
C VAL A 39 21.57 16.15 -0.42
N GLY A 40 21.41 17.42 -0.76
CA GLY A 40 21.66 17.98 -2.09
C GLY A 40 20.56 17.70 -3.12
N ASN A 41 19.30 17.76 -2.71
CA ASN A 41 18.10 17.67 -3.55
C ASN A 41 18.11 16.42 -4.46
N PRO A 42 18.28 15.23 -3.92
CA PRO A 42 18.50 14.01 -4.70
C PRO A 42 17.33 13.68 -5.65
N HIS A 43 16.10 14.02 -5.27
CA HIS A 43 14.89 13.77 -6.08
C HIS A 43 14.92 14.44 -7.47
N ARG A 44 15.80 15.41 -7.69
CA ARG A 44 15.97 16.11 -8.99
C ARG A 44 16.87 15.35 -9.96
N SER A 45 17.47 14.24 -9.54
CA SER A 45 18.47 13.50 -10.35
C SER A 45 17.86 12.40 -11.21
N TYR A 46 16.58 12.08 -11.04
CA TYR A 46 15.86 11.02 -11.74
C TYR A 46 14.40 11.41 -11.95
N LYS A 47 13.70 10.68 -12.84
CA LYS A 47 12.26 10.88 -13.05
C LYS A 47 11.47 10.26 -11.90
N CYS A 48 10.33 10.88 -11.51
CA CYS A 48 9.45 10.36 -10.47
C CYS A 48 8.04 10.13 -11.00
N ILE A 49 7.39 9.07 -10.51
CA ILE A 49 5.94 8.85 -10.59
C ILE A 49 5.41 8.92 -9.17
N HIS A 50 4.40 9.75 -8.91
CA HIS A 50 3.87 9.97 -7.57
C HIS A 50 2.49 9.33 -7.41
N VAL A 51 2.32 8.42 -6.44
CA VAL A 51 1.12 7.62 -6.30
C VAL A 51 0.42 7.88 -4.97
N ALA A 52 -0.78 8.46 -5.02
CA ALA A 52 -1.68 8.66 -3.88
C ALA A 52 -2.95 7.80 -4.02
N GLY A 53 -3.78 7.82 -3.00
CA GLY A 53 -5.07 7.12 -2.96
C GLY A 53 -5.39 6.63 -1.54
N THR A 54 -6.58 6.09 -1.32
CA THR A 54 -6.89 5.42 -0.06
C THR A 54 -6.40 3.99 -0.11
N ASN A 55 -6.93 3.18 -0.98
CA ASN A 55 -6.53 1.79 -1.21
C ASN A 55 -5.83 1.65 -2.58
N GLY A 56 -5.06 0.58 -2.79
CA GLY A 56 -4.45 0.26 -4.09
C GLY A 56 -3.12 0.96 -4.39
N LYS A 57 -2.67 1.96 -3.61
CA LYS A 57 -1.39 2.66 -3.83
C LYS A 57 -0.21 1.71 -4.02
N GLY A 58 0.03 0.85 -3.02
CA GLY A 58 1.14 -0.11 -3.05
C GLY A 58 1.06 -1.06 -4.25
N SER A 59 -0.12 -1.66 -4.53
CA SER A 59 -0.29 -2.54 -5.70
C SER A 59 -0.01 -1.82 -7.01
N THR A 60 -0.55 -0.60 -7.19
CA THR A 60 -0.30 0.24 -8.37
C THR A 60 1.19 0.57 -8.50
N SER A 61 1.86 0.93 -7.39
CA SER A 61 3.29 1.24 -7.38
C SER A 61 4.15 0.04 -7.75
N HIS A 62 3.85 -1.14 -7.21
CA HIS A 62 4.58 -2.37 -7.50
C HIS A 62 4.35 -2.87 -8.94
N LEU A 63 3.11 -2.81 -9.46
CA LEU A 63 2.83 -3.15 -10.87
C LEU A 63 3.60 -2.25 -11.82
N LEU A 64 3.60 -0.93 -11.60
CA LEU A 64 4.38 0.00 -12.42
C LEU A 64 5.88 -0.27 -12.31
N ALA A 65 6.38 -0.54 -11.09
CA ALA A 65 7.78 -0.86 -10.88
C ALA A 65 8.19 -2.13 -11.64
N SER A 66 7.39 -3.19 -11.55
CA SER A 66 7.63 -4.45 -12.25
C SER A 66 7.69 -4.25 -13.78
N ILE A 67 6.69 -3.55 -14.35
CA ILE A 67 6.62 -3.29 -15.79
C ILE A 67 7.83 -2.47 -16.28
N LEU A 68 8.22 -1.45 -15.54
CA LEU A 68 9.37 -0.61 -15.90
C LEU A 68 10.70 -1.35 -15.74
N GLN A 69 10.81 -2.28 -14.78
CA GLN A 69 11.97 -3.19 -14.68
C GLN A 69 12.05 -4.15 -15.86
N GLU A 70 10.93 -4.76 -16.28
CA GLU A 70 10.87 -5.62 -17.47
C GLU A 70 11.21 -4.86 -18.76
N GLN A 71 10.94 -3.55 -18.80
CA GLN A 71 11.38 -2.69 -19.90
C GLN A 71 12.89 -2.43 -19.88
N GLY A 72 13.57 -2.72 -18.77
CA GLY A 72 15.02 -2.53 -18.63
C GLY A 72 15.43 -1.22 -17.93
N TYR A 73 14.48 -0.46 -17.36
CA TYR A 73 14.81 0.69 -16.50
C TYR A 73 15.36 0.23 -15.15
N LYS A 74 16.26 0.99 -14.59
CA LYS A 74 16.64 0.87 -13.18
C LYS A 74 15.63 1.63 -12.33
N VAL A 75 14.79 0.90 -11.61
CA VAL A 75 13.60 1.43 -10.95
C VAL A 75 13.82 1.54 -9.45
N GLY A 76 13.65 2.75 -8.90
CA GLY A 76 13.47 2.99 -7.47
C GLY A 76 12.00 2.81 -7.08
N LEU A 77 11.75 2.21 -5.92
CA LEU A 77 10.40 2.05 -5.38
C LEU A 77 10.40 2.42 -3.90
N TYR A 78 9.61 3.46 -3.55
CA TYR A 78 9.34 3.86 -2.17
C TYR A 78 7.89 3.57 -1.82
N THR A 79 7.65 2.72 -0.83
CA THR A 79 6.30 2.29 -0.40
C THR A 79 6.17 2.30 1.11
N SER A 80 4.94 2.41 1.61
CA SER A 80 4.66 2.40 3.05
C SER A 80 3.25 1.90 3.38
N PRO A 81 3.11 1.35 4.60
CA PRO A 81 4.16 0.90 5.49
C PRO A 81 4.77 -0.44 5.00
N HIS A 82 5.86 -0.88 5.62
CA HIS A 82 6.38 -2.24 5.45
C HIS A 82 5.52 -3.26 6.22
N ILE A 83 5.66 -4.53 5.89
CA ILE A 83 4.97 -5.62 6.59
C ILE A 83 5.91 -6.27 7.60
N VAL A 84 7.06 -6.78 7.19
CA VAL A 84 7.99 -7.53 8.06
C VAL A 84 9.29 -6.76 8.29
N ASP A 85 9.90 -6.22 7.23
CA ASP A 85 11.24 -5.63 7.26
C ASP A 85 11.18 -4.15 6.86
N PHE A 86 11.72 -3.27 7.70
CA PHE A 86 11.83 -1.82 7.41
C PHE A 86 12.31 -1.54 5.98
N ARG A 87 13.27 -2.32 5.49
CA ARG A 87 13.90 -2.15 4.18
C ARG A 87 12.96 -2.39 2.99
N GLU A 88 11.78 -2.98 3.23
CA GLU A 88 10.73 -3.13 2.21
C GLU A 88 10.28 -1.78 1.66
N ARG A 89 10.41 -0.71 2.47
CA ARG A 89 10.03 0.66 2.08
C ARG A 89 10.87 1.24 0.96
N ILE A 90 12.10 0.76 0.79
CA ILE A 90 13.08 1.33 -0.16
C ILE A 90 13.70 0.19 -0.96
N ARG A 91 13.35 0.11 -2.23
CA ARG A 91 13.87 -0.93 -3.13
C ARG A 91 14.44 -0.31 -4.41
N VAL A 92 15.42 -0.98 -5.00
CA VAL A 92 15.92 -0.71 -6.36
C VAL A 92 15.94 -2.01 -7.12
N ASN A 93 15.20 -2.10 -8.23
CA ASN A 93 15.00 -3.34 -9.00
C ASN A 93 14.65 -4.54 -8.09
N GLY A 94 13.66 -4.34 -7.20
CA GLY A 94 13.20 -5.35 -6.25
C GLY A 94 14.07 -5.56 -5.02
N GLU A 95 15.37 -5.25 -5.10
CA GLU A 95 16.30 -5.43 -4.00
C GLU A 95 16.08 -4.36 -2.91
N LYS A 96 15.94 -4.81 -1.68
CA LYS A 96 15.79 -3.94 -0.51
C LYS A 96 17.07 -3.13 -0.30
N ILE A 97 16.95 -1.87 0.16
CA ILE A 97 18.08 -1.09 0.65
C ILE A 97 18.93 -1.93 1.63
N SER A 98 20.26 -1.85 1.52
CA SER A 98 21.13 -2.62 2.41
C SER A 98 21.07 -2.12 3.85
N LYS A 99 21.34 -2.98 4.81
CA LYS A 99 21.42 -2.60 6.23
C LYS A 99 22.49 -1.52 6.46
N GLU A 100 23.60 -1.64 5.76
CA GLU A 100 24.72 -0.70 5.80
C GLU A 100 24.32 0.69 5.31
N ALA A 101 23.55 0.78 4.23
CA ALA A 101 23.06 2.06 3.69
C ALA A 101 22.09 2.76 4.66
N VAL A 102 21.23 1.99 5.34
CA VAL A 102 20.34 2.54 6.38
C VAL A 102 21.14 3.08 7.56
N VAL A 103 22.14 2.35 8.02
CA VAL A 103 23.03 2.77 9.12
C VAL A 103 23.81 4.02 8.72
N ASP A 104 24.47 4.01 7.55
CA ASP A 104 25.28 5.11 7.06
C ASP A 104 24.46 6.43 6.93
N PHE A 105 23.31 6.35 6.31
CA PHE A 105 22.42 7.53 6.20
C PHE A 105 22.06 8.08 7.59
N THR A 106 21.63 7.20 8.51
CA THR A 106 21.20 7.62 9.85
C THR A 106 22.36 8.21 10.66
N GLU A 107 23.56 7.63 10.58
CA GLU A 107 24.74 8.21 11.24
C GLU A 107 25.13 9.57 10.67
N ARG A 108 25.06 9.76 9.35
CA ARG A 108 25.31 11.07 8.71
C ARG A 108 24.29 12.09 9.15
N PHE A 109 23.00 11.71 9.20
CA PHE A 109 21.95 12.56 9.74
C PHE A 109 22.24 13.00 11.19
N LEU A 110 22.58 12.06 12.07
CA LEU A 110 22.90 12.36 13.47
C LEU A 110 24.12 13.30 13.61
N LYS A 111 25.15 13.08 12.78
CA LYS A 111 26.37 13.93 12.75
C LYS A 111 26.12 15.32 12.17
N SER A 112 25.06 15.53 11.38
CA SER A 112 24.74 16.82 10.77
C SER A 112 24.35 17.89 11.79
N GLY A 113 23.89 17.48 12.98
CA GLY A 113 23.42 18.39 14.02
C GLY A 113 22.10 19.09 13.68
N TYR A 114 21.31 18.55 12.74
CA TYR A 114 20.02 19.13 12.33
C TYR A 114 19.07 19.24 13.51
N GLN A 115 18.51 20.43 13.75
CA GLN A 115 17.67 20.74 14.91
C GLN A 115 16.16 20.71 14.61
N GLY A 116 15.74 20.37 13.40
CA GLY A 116 14.35 20.46 12.96
C GLY A 116 13.43 19.35 13.48
N HIS A 117 13.92 18.39 14.26
CA HIS A 117 13.16 17.28 14.84
C HIS A 117 12.26 16.57 13.81
N PRO A 118 12.82 15.88 12.82
CA PRO A 118 12.03 15.23 11.79
C PRO A 118 11.18 14.09 12.36
N SER A 119 10.05 13.81 11.71
CA SER A 119 9.33 12.58 11.93
C SER A 119 10.05 11.39 11.28
N PHE A 120 9.70 10.18 11.70
CA PHE A 120 10.13 8.94 11.06
C PHE A 120 9.92 8.96 9.54
N PHE A 121 8.74 9.43 9.09
CA PHE A 121 8.40 9.41 7.67
C PHE A 121 9.18 10.46 6.86
N GLU A 122 9.39 11.66 7.41
CA GLU A 122 10.24 12.70 6.78
C GLU A 122 11.68 12.20 6.58
N LEU A 123 12.26 11.55 7.60
CA LEU A 123 13.62 11.05 7.50
C LEU A 123 13.74 9.85 6.56
N THR A 124 12.77 8.94 6.57
CA THR A 124 12.82 7.75 5.70
C THR A 124 12.52 8.06 4.23
N SER A 125 11.69 9.06 3.93
CA SER A 125 11.49 9.54 2.54
C SER A 125 12.75 10.21 2.00
N THR A 126 13.44 11.02 2.81
CA THR A 126 14.74 11.61 2.41
C THR A 126 15.81 10.53 2.19
N MET A 127 15.87 9.50 3.06
CA MET A 127 16.74 8.34 2.88
C MET A 127 16.48 7.64 1.53
N ALA A 128 15.21 7.46 1.17
CA ALA A 128 14.83 6.85 -0.11
C ALA A 128 15.31 7.70 -1.29
N PHE A 129 15.07 9.01 -1.26
CA PHE A 129 15.48 9.89 -2.33
C PHE A 129 17.01 9.90 -2.54
N GLU A 130 17.78 9.98 -1.45
CA GLU A 130 19.25 9.92 -1.52
C GLU A 130 19.72 8.55 -2.04
N TYR A 131 19.14 7.45 -1.55
CA TYR A 131 19.49 6.10 -1.98
C TYR A 131 19.25 5.90 -3.47
N PHE A 132 18.14 6.38 -4.02
CA PHE A 132 17.83 6.30 -5.45
C PHE A 132 18.86 7.07 -6.29
N LYS A 133 19.27 8.27 -5.86
CA LYS A 133 20.35 9.01 -6.51
C LYS A 133 21.67 8.23 -6.48
N MET A 134 22.06 7.70 -5.32
CA MET A 134 23.31 6.91 -5.17
C MET A 134 23.28 5.65 -6.05
N GLN A 135 22.11 5.07 -6.25
CA GLN A 135 21.92 3.90 -7.10
C GLN A 135 21.80 4.25 -8.59
N ASN A 136 21.76 5.52 -8.96
CA ASN A 136 21.54 6.00 -10.35
C ASN A 136 20.27 5.37 -10.96
N VAL A 137 19.13 5.48 -10.29
CA VAL A 137 17.86 5.01 -10.85
C VAL A 137 17.42 5.90 -12.01
N ASP A 138 16.76 5.30 -13.01
CA ASP A 138 16.20 6.04 -14.14
C ASP A 138 14.85 6.67 -13.77
N ILE A 139 14.00 5.88 -13.09
CA ILE A 139 12.66 6.26 -12.68
C ILE A 139 12.41 5.76 -11.26
N ALA A 140 11.88 6.64 -10.39
CA ALA A 140 11.45 6.27 -9.05
C ALA A 140 9.91 6.35 -8.93
N ILE A 141 9.30 5.30 -8.38
CA ILE A 141 7.88 5.29 -8.03
C ILE A 141 7.78 5.58 -6.55
N ILE A 142 7.09 6.66 -6.22
CA ILE A 142 6.99 7.22 -4.86
C ILE A 142 5.55 7.12 -4.39
N GLU A 143 5.29 6.26 -3.42
CA GLU A 143 4.00 6.14 -2.76
C GLU A 143 3.86 7.22 -1.67
N VAL A 144 2.74 7.94 -1.67
CA VAL A 144 2.33 8.86 -0.61
C VAL A 144 2.03 8.09 0.67
N GLY A 145 2.56 8.53 1.80
CA GLY A 145 2.28 7.93 3.09
C GLY A 145 0.88 8.25 3.61
N LEU A 146 0.54 9.53 3.72
CA LEU A 146 -0.76 9.98 4.23
C LEU A 146 -1.25 11.24 3.50
N GLY A 147 -2.48 11.19 3.01
CA GLY A 147 -3.11 12.32 2.32
C GLY A 147 -2.48 12.58 0.95
N GLY A 148 -1.68 13.62 0.84
CA GLY A 148 -0.95 14.03 -0.35
C GLY A 148 -0.38 15.44 -0.24
N ARG A 149 -1.23 16.44 -0.02
CA ARG A 149 -0.84 17.86 -0.01
C ARG A 149 0.31 18.18 0.95
N LEU A 150 0.27 17.63 2.15
CA LEU A 150 1.26 17.85 3.23
C LEU A 150 2.10 16.61 3.52
N ASP A 151 2.06 15.62 2.62
CA ASP A 151 2.90 14.42 2.74
C ASP A 151 4.37 14.75 2.45
N SER A 152 5.28 14.17 3.22
CA SER A 152 6.74 14.40 3.10
C SER A 152 7.27 14.13 1.69
N THR A 153 6.61 13.22 0.95
CA THR A 153 6.99 12.92 -0.44
C THR A 153 6.60 14.01 -1.43
N ASN A 154 5.70 14.94 -1.04
CA ASN A 154 5.14 15.93 -1.97
C ASN A 154 6.07 17.12 -2.28
N ILE A 155 7.35 17.03 -1.94
CA ILE A 155 8.40 17.96 -2.38
C ILE A 155 8.84 17.70 -3.83
N ILE A 156 8.51 16.54 -4.40
CA ILE A 156 8.89 16.16 -5.77
C ILE A 156 8.01 16.84 -6.83
N THR A 157 8.53 16.96 -8.04
CA THR A 157 7.77 17.27 -9.26
C THR A 157 7.83 16.04 -10.16
N PRO A 158 6.78 15.19 -10.17
CA PRO A 158 6.80 13.96 -10.93
C PRO A 158 6.56 14.18 -12.42
N ILE A 159 6.86 13.17 -13.25
CA ILE A 159 6.43 13.13 -14.66
C ILE A 159 4.96 12.70 -14.80
N LEU A 160 4.42 11.99 -13.80
CA LEU A 160 3.03 11.54 -13.73
C LEU A 160 2.59 11.47 -12.27
N SER A 161 1.42 12.03 -11.97
CA SER A 161 0.71 11.82 -10.70
C SER A 161 -0.40 10.79 -10.89
N ILE A 162 -0.59 9.90 -9.90
CA ILE A 162 -1.65 8.87 -9.93
C ILE A 162 -2.42 8.93 -8.61
N ILE A 163 -3.75 8.92 -8.69
CA ILE A 163 -4.62 8.81 -7.52
C ILE A 163 -5.55 7.62 -7.73
N THR A 164 -5.38 6.55 -6.95
CA THR A 164 -6.04 5.27 -7.20
C THR A 164 -7.55 5.32 -6.94
N ASN A 165 -7.94 5.67 -5.72
CA ASN A 165 -9.34 5.81 -5.31
C ASN A 165 -9.47 6.67 -4.03
N ILE A 166 -10.71 6.98 -3.67
CA ILE A 166 -11.06 7.66 -2.43
C ILE A 166 -12.04 6.79 -1.65
N SER A 167 -11.70 6.52 -0.38
CA SER A 167 -12.58 5.92 0.62
C SER A 167 -12.38 6.63 1.95
N ILE A 168 -13.34 6.49 2.85
CA ILE A 168 -13.24 7.04 4.22
C ILE A 168 -12.13 6.29 4.97
N ASP A 169 -11.08 7.00 5.29
CA ASP A 169 -9.98 6.54 6.16
C ASP A 169 -9.24 7.77 6.71
N HIS A 170 -8.55 7.61 7.85
CA HIS A 170 -7.77 8.68 8.49
C HIS A 170 -8.53 10.00 8.68
N THR A 171 -9.81 9.90 9.05
CA THR A 171 -10.73 11.06 9.14
C THR A 171 -10.26 12.16 10.08
N GLN A 172 -9.45 11.83 11.09
CA GLN A 172 -8.83 12.78 12.02
C GLN A 172 -7.90 13.79 11.33
N PHE A 173 -7.36 13.46 10.14
CA PHE A 173 -6.35 14.27 9.44
C PHE A 173 -6.80 14.74 8.06
N LEU A 174 -7.58 13.92 7.37
CA LEU A 174 -7.93 14.15 5.97
C LEU A 174 -9.33 14.72 5.78
N GLY A 175 -10.09 14.84 6.88
CA GLY A 175 -11.48 15.24 6.86
C GLY A 175 -12.46 14.07 6.88
N SER A 176 -13.73 14.39 7.12
CA SER A 176 -14.80 13.41 7.36
C SER A 176 -15.62 13.06 6.10
N THR A 177 -15.38 13.74 4.98
CA THR A 177 -16.10 13.50 3.72
C THR A 177 -15.16 13.05 2.62
N PRO A 178 -15.65 12.26 1.63
CA PRO A 178 -14.87 11.87 0.46
C PRO A 178 -14.26 13.06 -0.29
N ALA A 179 -14.97 14.17 -0.41
CA ALA A 179 -14.50 15.38 -1.08
C ALA A 179 -13.32 16.04 -0.34
N GLN A 180 -13.33 16.06 1.00
CA GLN A 180 -12.21 16.56 1.81
C GLN A 180 -10.97 15.67 1.63
N ILE A 181 -11.13 14.35 1.72
CA ILE A 181 -10.06 13.38 1.51
C ILE A 181 -9.49 13.51 0.08
N ALA A 182 -10.36 13.68 -0.92
CA ALA A 182 -9.95 13.93 -2.30
C ALA A 182 -9.13 15.22 -2.44
N SER A 183 -9.51 16.29 -1.75
CA SER A 183 -8.79 17.56 -1.76
C SER A 183 -7.36 17.42 -1.21
N GLU A 184 -7.17 16.67 -0.12
CA GLU A 184 -5.83 16.38 0.42
C GLU A 184 -4.99 15.56 -0.56
N LYS A 185 -5.57 14.52 -1.18
CA LYS A 185 -4.85 13.70 -2.17
C LYS A 185 -4.57 14.45 -3.47
N ALA A 186 -5.48 15.33 -3.91
CA ALA A 186 -5.29 16.20 -5.06
C ALA A 186 -4.08 17.14 -4.93
N GLY A 187 -3.54 17.30 -3.72
CA GLY A 187 -2.31 18.09 -3.49
C GLY A 187 -1.07 17.56 -4.20
N ILE A 188 -1.07 16.31 -4.71
CA ILE A 188 0.02 15.79 -5.54
C ILE A 188 -0.09 16.19 -7.02
N ILE A 189 -1.21 16.77 -7.45
CA ILE A 189 -1.40 17.29 -8.81
C ILE A 189 -0.57 18.56 -8.95
N LYS A 190 0.42 18.52 -9.84
CA LYS A 190 1.38 19.60 -10.06
C LYS A 190 1.14 20.31 -11.38
N ARG A 191 1.60 21.55 -11.44
CA ARG A 191 1.40 22.41 -12.61
C ARG A 191 1.95 21.78 -13.89
N GLY A 192 1.06 21.59 -14.87
CA GLY A 192 1.40 21.04 -16.17
C GLY A 192 1.77 19.56 -16.20
N VAL A 193 1.72 18.88 -15.06
CA VAL A 193 2.04 17.45 -14.96
C VAL A 193 0.77 16.63 -15.16
N PRO A 194 0.76 15.62 -16.05
CA PRO A 194 -0.40 14.76 -16.23
C PRO A 194 -0.77 14.03 -14.94
N VAL A 195 -2.09 13.82 -14.76
CA VAL A 195 -2.61 13.04 -13.64
C VAL A 195 -3.61 11.97 -14.12
N VAL A 196 -3.44 10.77 -13.61
CA VAL A 196 -4.37 9.64 -13.80
C VAL A 196 -5.14 9.40 -12.52
N ILE A 197 -6.45 9.35 -12.62
CA ILE A 197 -7.38 9.02 -11.54
C ILE A 197 -7.95 7.63 -11.83
N GLY A 198 -7.82 6.70 -10.87
CA GLY A 198 -8.37 5.36 -11.01
C GLY A 198 -9.90 5.37 -10.92
N GLU A 199 -10.44 5.70 -9.76
CA GLU A 199 -11.88 5.76 -9.53
C GLU A 199 -12.27 7.09 -8.87
N ALA A 200 -13.21 7.81 -9.47
CA ALA A 200 -13.80 9.00 -8.87
C ALA A 200 -15.19 9.29 -9.49
N GLU A 201 -16.15 9.59 -8.63
CA GLU A 201 -17.51 9.96 -9.02
C GLU A 201 -17.99 11.19 -8.23
N GLY A 202 -19.03 11.84 -8.72
CA GLY A 202 -19.71 12.95 -8.03
C GLY A 202 -18.77 14.07 -7.58
N GLU A 203 -18.86 14.46 -6.32
CA GLU A 203 -18.04 15.55 -5.74
C GLU A 203 -16.52 15.24 -5.72
N VAL A 204 -16.15 13.95 -5.57
CA VAL A 204 -14.75 13.52 -5.63
C VAL A 204 -14.16 13.82 -7.00
N ARG A 205 -14.88 13.45 -8.06
CA ARG A 205 -14.47 13.72 -9.44
C ARG A 205 -14.35 15.22 -9.70
N THR A 206 -15.36 16.00 -9.31
CA THR A 206 -15.34 17.46 -9.45
C THR A 206 -14.15 18.10 -8.71
N THR A 207 -13.78 17.57 -7.55
CA THR A 207 -12.60 18.02 -6.79
C THR A 207 -11.32 17.84 -7.58
N PHE A 208 -11.12 16.69 -8.21
CA PHE A 208 -9.94 16.44 -9.04
C PHE A 208 -9.91 17.26 -10.32
N GLU A 209 -11.06 17.40 -11.01
CA GLU A 209 -11.18 18.23 -12.21
C GLU A 209 -10.85 19.71 -11.93
N ASN A 210 -11.37 20.25 -10.82
CA ASN A 210 -11.09 21.62 -10.41
C ASN A 210 -9.60 21.83 -10.08
N LYS A 211 -8.99 20.88 -9.37
CA LYS A 211 -7.56 20.98 -9.06
C LYS A 211 -6.71 20.85 -10.30
N ALA A 212 -6.97 19.89 -11.18
CA ALA A 212 -6.25 19.73 -12.43
C ALA A 212 -6.36 20.98 -13.33
N LYS A 213 -7.54 21.57 -13.43
CA LYS A 213 -7.76 22.84 -14.15
C LYS A 213 -6.93 23.98 -13.55
N ALA A 214 -6.91 24.11 -12.22
CA ALA A 214 -6.14 25.15 -11.53
C ALA A 214 -4.62 25.03 -11.78
N GLU A 215 -4.13 23.78 -11.91
CA GLU A 215 -2.72 23.48 -12.19
C GLU A 215 -2.39 23.37 -13.69
N ASN A 216 -3.37 23.55 -14.60
CA ASN A 216 -3.22 23.25 -16.03
C ASN A 216 -2.66 21.85 -16.27
N ALA A 217 -3.02 20.88 -15.43
CA ALA A 217 -2.60 19.49 -15.51
C ALA A 217 -3.56 18.70 -16.42
N PRO A 218 -3.07 17.97 -17.44
CA PRO A 218 -3.88 17.01 -18.16
C PRO A 218 -4.42 15.95 -17.19
N ILE A 219 -5.73 15.71 -17.20
CA ILE A 219 -6.37 14.73 -16.32
C ILE A 219 -7.03 13.63 -17.14
N THR A 220 -6.79 12.38 -16.75
CA THR A 220 -7.42 11.19 -17.33
C THR A 220 -8.03 10.35 -16.23
N PHE A 221 -9.28 9.93 -16.41
CA PHE A 221 -9.95 8.99 -15.54
C PHE A 221 -9.94 7.60 -16.16
N ALA A 222 -9.45 6.60 -15.44
CA ALA A 222 -9.40 5.22 -15.94
C ALA A 222 -10.81 4.65 -16.22
N THR A 223 -11.83 5.20 -15.57
CA THR A 223 -13.23 4.84 -15.78
C THR A 223 -13.83 5.39 -17.07
N ASP A 224 -13.28 6.48 -17.65
CA ASP A 224 -13.85 7.13 -18.85
C ASP A 224 -13.41 6.43 -20.13
N SER A 225 -12.24 5.79 -20.12
CA SER A 225 -11.68 5.07 -21.27
C SER A 225 -11.30 3.67 -20.81
N PRO A 226 -12.23 2.73 -20.77
CA PRO A 226 -11.95 1.37 -20.32
C PRO A 226 -10.80 0.75 -21.09
N THR A 227 -9.78 0.31 -20.39
CA THR A 227 -8.61 -0.40 -20.93
C THR A 227 -8.79 -1.93 -20.86
N ILE A 228 -9.80 -2.37 -20.14
CA ILE A 228 -10.12 -3.78 -19.87
C ILE A 228 -11.49 -4.10 -20.45
N GLN A 229 -11.55 -5.15 -21.27
CA GLN A 229 -12.79 -5.67 -21.85
C GLN A 229 -13.49 -6.65 -20.91
N ASN A 230 -12.72 -7.54 -20.29
CA ASN A 230 -13.19 -8.54 -19.34
C ASN A 230 -12.08 -8.89 -18.36
N ALA A 231 -12.43 -9.26 -17.14
CA ALA A 231 -11.46 -9.75 -16.17
C ALA A 231 -12.14 -10.62 -15.10
N TYR A 232 -11.41 -11.60 -14.59
CA TYR A 232 -11.80 -12.42 -13.45
C TYR A 232 -10.57 -12.89 -12.70
N CYS A 233 -10.74 -13.22 -11.42
CA CYS A 233 -9.65 -13.73 -10.58
C CYS A 233 -9.97 -15.14 -10.12
N GLU A 234 -8.99 -16.05 -10.22
CA GLU A 234 -9.09 -17.43 -9.76
C GLU A 234 -7.71 -17.95 -9.36
N ASN A 235 -7.66 -18.88 -8.43
CA ASN A 235 -6.41 -19.54 -8.00
C ASN A 235 -5.27 -18.57 -7.64
N GLY A 236 -5.60 -17.42 -7.05
CA GLY A 236 -4.61 -16.42 -6.63
C GLY A 236 -4.05 -15.54 -7.76
N HIS A 237 -4.62 -15.56 -8.96
CA HIS A 237 -4.23 -14.72 -10.10
C HIS A 237 -5.45 -14.06 -10.72
N CYS A 238 -5.28 -12.92 -11.39
CA CYS A 238 -6.34 -12.30 -12.19
C CYS A 238 -6.00 -12.35 -13.68
N ARG A 239 -6.90 -12.92 -14.46
CA ARG A 239 -6.85 -12.88 -15.92
C ARG A 239 -7.57 -11.63 -16.42
N ILE A 240 -6.89 -10.83 -17.23
CA ILE A 240 -7.38 -9.53 -17.72
C ILE A 240 -7.31 -9.53 -19.24
N GLU A 241 -8.43 -9.35 -19.90
CA GLU A 241 -8.48 -9.11 -21.34
C GLU A 241 -8.38 -7.61 -21.61
N SER A 242 -7.16 -7.17 -21.91
CA SER A 242 -6.89 -5.76 -22.21
C SER A 242 -7.20 -5.44 -23.66
N LEU A 243 -7.80 -4.27 -23.90
CA LEU A 243 -8.10 -3.77 -25.27
C LEU A 243 -6.82 -3.42 -26.05
N VAL A 244 -5.72 -3.16 -25.38
CA VAL A 244 -4.45 -2.74 -26.01
C VAL A 244 -3.43 -3.88 -26.04
N TYR A 245 -3.29 -4.63 -24.94
CA TYR A 245 -2.20 -5.59 -24.75
C TYR A 245 -2.65 -7.07 -24.93
N GLY A 246 -3.94 -7.31 -25.20
CA GLY A 246 -4.53 -8.66 -25.22
C GLY A 246 -4.62 -9.23 -23.81
N THR A 247 -4.45 -10.54 -23.68
CA THR A 247 -4.54 -11.22 -22.37
C THR A 247 -3.32 -10.92 -21.51
N LEU A 248 -3.58 -10.41 -20.29
CA LEU A 248 -2.62 -10.22 -19.22
C LEU A 248 -2.95 -11.18 -18.08
N ILE A 249 -1.94 -11.77 -17.48
CA ILE A 249 -2.06 -12.52 -16.23
C ILE A 249 -1.45 -11.68 -15.13
N ASN A 250 -2.29 -11.19 -14.21
CA ASN A 250 -1.81 -10.47 -13.04
C ASN A 250 -1.57 -11.47 -11.91
N GLU A 251 -0.34 -11.56 -11.45
CA GLU A 251 0.08 -12.43 -10.34
C GLU A 251 -0.63 -12.09 -9.01
N LEU A 252 -1.23 -10.90 -8.88
CA LEU A 252 -1.98 -10.48 -7.72
C LEU A 252 -3.44 -10.92 -7.81
N GLY A 253 -3.89 -11.77 -6.90
CA GLY A 253 -5.14 -12.52 -6.99
C GLY A 253 -6.40 -11.85 -6.44
N GLY A 254 -6.32 -10.65 -5.88
CA GLY A 254 -7.50 -9.95 -5.35
C GLY A 254 -8.35 -9.31 -6.45
N GLU A 255 -9.67 -9.47 -6.42
CA GLU A 255 -10.59 -8.86 -7.42
C GLU A 255 -10.39 -7.33 -7.53
N TYR A 256 -10.05 -6.66 -6.44
CA TYR A 256 -9.72 -5.23 -6.43
C TYR A 256 -8.47 -4.90 -7.28
N GLN A 257 -7.66 -5.88 -7.63
CA GLN A 257 -6.52 -5.70 -8.52
C GLN A 257 -6.95 -5.44 -9.97
N ILE A 258 -8.16 -5.81 -10.37
CA ILE A 258 -8.72 -5.47 -11.69
C ILE A 258 -8.80 -3.93 -11.82
N LYS A 259 -9.26 -3.24 -10.78
CA LYS A 259 -9.35 -1.77 -10.74
C LYS A 259 -7.96 -1.12 -10.69
N ASN A 260 -7.05 -1.68 -9.88
CA ASN A 260 -5.67 -1.22 -9.86
C ASN A 260 -5.00 -1.41 -11.23
N SER A 261 -5.26 -2.54 -11.90
CA SER A 261 -4.76 -2.82 -13.26
C SER A 261 -5.29 -1.82 -14.28
N ALA A 262 -6.57 -1.47 -14.24
CA ALA A 262 -7.13 -0.43 -15.11
C ALA A 262 -6.41 0.92 -14.92
N THR A 263 -6.15 1.29 -13.67
CA THR A 263 -5.38 2.51 -13.33
C THR A 263 -3.95 2.44 -13.89
N VAL A 264 -3.27 1.30 -13.73
CA VAL A 264 -1.93 1.07 -14.27
C VAL A 264 -1.92 1.16 -15.78
N LEU A 265 -2.83 0.46 -16.47
CA LEU A 265 -2.91 0.48 -17.94
C LEU A 265 -3.14 1.90 -18.49
N THR A 266 -3.99 2.69 -17.83
CA THR A 266 -4.19 4.11 -18.18
C THR A 266 -2.93 4.93 -17.94
N ALA A 267 -2.23 4.68 -16.83
CA ALA A 267 -0.96 5.34 -16.51
C ALA A 267 0.13 5.01 -17.54
N LEU A 268 0.22 3.75 -17.98
CA LEU A 268 1.17 3.32 -19.03
C LEU A 268 0.92 4.04 -20.35
N GLN A 269 -0.36 4.23 -20.75
CA GLN A 269 -0.68 4.99 -21.94
C GLN A 269 -0.21 6.43 -21.81
N THR A 270 -0.50 7.08 -20.68
CA THR A 270 -0.06 8.45 -20.41
C THR A 270 1.47 8.59 -20.45
N LEU A 271 2.20 7.63 -19.87
CA LEU A 271 3.66 7.60 -19.89
C LEU A 271 4.22 7.41 -21.31
N LYS A 272 3.60 6.55 -22.13
CA LYS A 272 3.97 6.34 -23.55
C LYS A 272 3.75 7.62 -24.37
N ASP A 273 2.64 8.30 -24.16
CA ASP A 273 2.32 9.57 -24.82
C ASP A 273 3.33 10.67 -24.44
N ASP A 274 3.90 10.60 -23.24
CA ASP A 274 4.98 11.50 -22.74
C ASP A 274 6.40 11.01 -23.10
N GLY A 275 6.50 10.00 -23.96
CA GLY A 275 7.76 9.52 -24.55
C GLY A 275 8.53 8.48 -23.74
N ILE A 276 7.95 7.92 -22.68
CA ILE A 276 8.54 6.79 -21.95
C ILE A 276 8.36 5.52 -22.78
N GLN A 277 9.45 4.84 -23.10
CA GLN A 277 9.41 3.60 -23.88
C GLN A 277 8.94 2.45 -23.01
N ILE A 278 7.87 1.78 -23.41
CA ILE A 278 7.33 0.59 -22.73
C ILE A 278 6.77 -0.34 -23.79
N SER A 279 7.39 -1.51 -23.95
CA SER A 279 6.95 -2.52 -24.91
C SER A 279 5.75 -3.32 -24.37
N ASP A 280 5.00 -3.93 -25.27
CA ASP A 280 3.86 -4.78 -24.88
C ASP A 280 4.34 -6.04 -24.13
N ASP A 281 5.52 -6.55 -24.48
CA ASP A 281 6.13 -7.70 -23.79
C ASP A 281 6.52 -7.33 -22.35
N ALA A 282 7.07 -6.14 -22.13
CA ALA A 282 7.37 -5.65 -20.80
C ALA A 282 6.08 -5.49 -19.93
N VAL A 283 4.97 -5.05 -20.53
CA VAL A 283 3.69 -4.98 -19.84
C VAL A 283 3.23 -6.37 -19.43
N LYS A 284 3.23 -7.35 -20.35
CA LYS A 284 2.82 -8.73 -20.04
C LYS A 284 3.69 -9.37 -18.97
N ALA A 285 5.01 -9.27 -19.11
CA ALA A 285 5.97 -9.81 -18.15
C ALA A 285 5.82 -9.15 -16.78
N GLY A 286 5.71 -7.81 -16.73
CA GLY A 286 5.59 -7.08 -15.47
C GLY A 286 4.30 -7.38 -14.70
N PHE A 287 3.19 -7.69 -15.37
CA PHE A 287 1.98 -8.17 -14.72
C PHE A 287 2.15 -9.58 -14.13
N SER A 288 2.85 -10.48 -14.83
CA SER A 288 3.01 -11.88 -14.43
C SER A 288 4.15 -12.13 -13.41
N HIS A 289 5.07 -11.19 -13.23
CA HIS A 289 6.23 -11.33 -12.32
C HIS A 289 6.28 -10.22 -11.25
N VAL A 290 5.14 -9.63 -10.89
CA VAL A 290 5.13 -8.47 -9.99
C VAL A 290 5.66 -8.81 -8.59
N ILE A 291 5.39 -10.00 -8.08
CA ILE A 291 5.89 -10.46 -6.77
C ILE A 291 7.40 -10.73 -6.86
N GLU A 292 7.84 -11.46 -7.88
CA GLU A 292 9.25 -11.76 -8.11
C GLU A 292 10.08 -10.48 -8.29
N ASN A 293 9.62 -9.58 -9.15
CA ASN A 293 10.33 -8.35 -9.50
C ASN A 293 10.35 -7.32 -8.37
N THR A 294 9.39 -7.35 -7.44
CA THR A 294 9.23 -6.25 -6.47
C THR A 294 9.11 -6.70 -5.02
N GLY A 295 8.89 -7.99 -4.76
CA GLY A 295 8.71 -8.53 -3.42
C GLY A 295 7.44 -8.02 -2.71
N LEU A 296 6.36 -7.72 -3.46
CA LEU A 296 5.07 -7.36 -2.87
C LEU A 296 4.48 -8.55 -2.12
N ILE A 297 4.04 -8.33 -0.89
CA ILE A 297 3.38 -9.33 -0.05
C ILE A 297 2.07 -8.79 0.54
N GLY A 298 1.20 -9.69 0.99
CA GLY A 298 0.00 -9.34 1.75
C GLY A 298 -1.12 -8.69 0.93
N ARG A 299 -1.30 -9.09 -0.31
CA ARG A 299 -2.40 -8.65 -1.18
C ARG A 299 -3.12 -9.87 -1.75
N TRP A 300 -4.15 -10.34 -1.05
CA TRP A 300 -4.86 -11.59 -1.37
C TRP A 300 -3.89 -12.76 -1.62
N GLN A 301 -2.88 -12.83 -0.75
CA GLN A 301 -1.76 -13.73 -0.93
C GLN A 301 -2.09 -15.12 -0.39
N THR A 302 -2.00 -16.14 -1.24
CA THR A 302 -2.05 -17.54 -0.80
C THR A 302 -0.71 -17.92 -0.17
N ILE A 303 -0.72 -18.27 1.11
CA ILE A 303 0.48 -18.69 1.87
C ILE A 303 0.53 -20.20 2.12
N SER A 304 -0.59 -20.89 1.93
CA SER A 304 -0.69 -22.36 1.97
C SER A 304 -1.82 -22.82 1.05
N THR A 305 -1.66 -24.00 0.47
CA THR A 305 -2.68 -24.63 -0.37
C THR A 305 -3.41 -25.78 0.31
N ASN A 306 -2.91 -26.25 1.47
CA ASN A 306 -3.52 -27.38 2.18
C ASN A 306 -3.29 -27.28 3.71
N PRO A 307 -4.29 -26.82 4.51
CA PRO A 307 -5.50 -26.14 4.02
C PRO A 307 -5.16 -24.86 3.28
N ARG A 308 -6.07 -24.36 2.45
CA ARG A 308 -5.85 -23.10 1.73
C ARG A 308 -5.91 -21.95 2.71
N ILE A 309 -4.81 -21.16 2.76
CA ILE A 309 -4.69 -19.98 3.62
C ILE A 309 -4.41 -18.76 2.74
N ILE A 310 -5.28 -17.77 2.85
CA ILE A 310 -5.15 -16.47 2.18
C ILE A 310 -4.94 -15.39 3.23
N CYS A 311 -4.02 -14.46 2.97
CA CYS A 311 -3.81 -13.30 3.81
C CYS A 311 -3.91 -11.99 3.02
N ASP A 312 -4.46 -10.95 3.67
CA ASP A 312 -4.63 -9.63 3.09
C ASP A 312 -4.47 -8.52 4.14
N SER A 313 -3.87 -7.41 3.73
CA SER A 313 -3.60 -6.24 4.59
C SER A 313 -4.76 -5.25 4.70
N GLY A 314 -5.91 -5.54 4.12
CA GLY A 314 -7.10 -4.71 4.19
C GLY A 314 -7.52 -4.42 5.64
N HIS A 315 -7.83 -3.15 5.96
CA HIS A 315 -8.07 -2.71 7.33
C HIS A 315 -9.11 -1.57 7.44
N ASN A 316 -9.80 -1.24 6.37
CA ASN A 316 -10.86 -0.21 6.33
C ASN A 316 -12.10 -0.72 5.60
N VAL A 317 -13.20 0.02 5.73
CA VAL A 317 -14.50 -0.35 5.14
C VAL A 317 -14.41 -0.58 3.63
N GLY A 318 -13.70 0.31 2.91
CA GLY A 318 -13.55 0.19 1.45
C GLY A 318 -12.79 -1.07 1.02
N ALA A 319 -11.76 -1.50 1.79
CA ALA A 319 -11.06 -2.74 1.54
C ALA A 319 -11.96 -3.95 1.85
N PHE A 320 -12.64 -3.95 3.00
CA PHE A 320 -13.51 -5.07 3.39
C PHE A 320 -14.74 -5.24 2.49
N THR A 321 -15.24 -4.19 1.85
CA THR A 321 -16.26 -4.31 0.80
C THR A 321 -15.79 -5.24 -0.33
N GLN A 322 -14.54 -5.12 -0.76
CA GLN A 322 -13.99 -5.97 -1.81
C GLN A 322 -13.64 -7.38 -1.29
N ILE A 323 -13.02 -7.46 -0.10
CA ILE A 323 -12.62 -8.72 0.52
C ILE A 323 -13.83 -9.62 0.78
N THR A 324 -14.89 -9.08 1.37
CA THR A 324 -16.11 -9.86 1.67
C THR A 324 -16.84 -10.30 0.40
N HIS A 325 -16.86 -9.45 -0.63
CA HIS A 325 -17.40 -9.85 -1.93
C HIS A 325 -16.62 -11.03 -2.52
N GLN A 326 -15.29 -10.96 -2.52
CA GLN A 326 -14.47 -12.03 -3.05
C GLN A 326 -14.58 -13.32 -2.22
N LEU A 327 -14.60 -13.23 -0.89
CA LEU A 327 -14.82 -14.40 -0.02
C LEU A 327 -16.12 -15.16 -0.34
N GLN A 328 -17.19 -14.43 -0.74
CA GLN A 328 -18.46 -15.05 -1.15
C GLN A 328 -18.37 -15.78 -2.49
N ASN A 329 -17.40 -15.44 -3.33
CA ASN A 329 -17.17 -16.05 -4.65
C ASN A 329 -16.13 -17.18 -4.61
N GLU A 330 -15.43 -17.37 -3.49
CA GLU A 330 -14.45 -18.44 -3.32
C GLU A 330 -15.12 -19.77 -3.00
N ASN A 331 -14.49 -20.87 -3.44
CA ASN A 331 -14.99 -22.22 -3.16
C ASN A 331 -14.36 -22.76 -1.87
N TYR A 332 -15.18 -23.07 -0.89
CA TYR A 332 -14.80 -23.71 0.38
C TYR A 332 -16.03 -24.36 1.05
N ASP A 333 -15.80 -25.34 1.93
CA ASP A 333 -16.85 -25.91 2.75
C ASP A 333 -17.10 -25.04 3.99
N THR A 334 -16.02 -24.64 4.69
CA THR A 334 -16.08 -23.76 5.86
C THR A 334 -15.07 -22.63 5.72
N LEU A 335 -15.48 -21.40 6.08
CA LEU A 335 -14.60 -20.25 6.19
C LEU A 335 -14.13 -20.05 7.63
N HIS A 336 -12.82 -20.06 7.83
CA HIS A 336 -12.16 -19.72 9.09
C HIS A 336 -11.54 -18.33 8.97
N MET A 337 -11.85 -17.39 9.88
CA MET A 337 -11.38 -16.02 9.83
C MET A 337 -10.52 -15.66 11.04
N VAL A 338 -9.21 -15.52 10.84
CA VAL A 338 -8.27 -15.01 11.86
C VAL A 338 -8.20 -13.50 11.73
N MET A 339 -8.76 -12.78 12.71
CA MET A 339 -9.03 -11.35 12.60
C MET A 339 -8.50 -10.56 13.79
N GLY A 340 -7.79 -9.46 13.49
CA GLY A 340 -7.37 -8.50 14.51
C GLY A 340 -7.22 -7.09 13.93
N PHE A 341 -7.59 -6.07 14.70
CA PHE A 341 -7.68 -4.68 14.24
C PHE A 341 -6.90 -3.72 15.13
N MET A 342 -6.55 -2.57 14.58
CA MET A 342 -6.08 -1.43 15.36
C MET A 342 -7.27 -0.71 16.01
N ALA A 343 -7.09 -0.22 17.23
CA ALA A 343 -8.17 0.39 18.02
C ALA A 343 -8.70 1.72 17.46
N ASP A 344 -7.92 2.38 16.61
CA ASP A 344 -8.24 3.66 15.98
C ASP A 344 -9.00 3.51 14.63
N LYS A 345 -9.31 2.29 14.21
CA LYS A 345 -10.04 2.01 12.98
C LYS A 345 -11.55 1.86 13.21
N ASP A 346 -12.31 2.03 12.14
CA ASP A 346 -13.77 1.85 12.15
C ASP A 346 -14.14 0.36 12.11
N VAL A 347 -13.94 -0.28 13.26
CA VAL A 347 -14.09 -1.74 13.39
C VAL A 347 -15.56 -2.16 13.31
N ASP A 348 -16.49 -1.36 13.85
CA ASP A 348 -17.92 -1.72 13.88
C ASP A 348 -18.51 -1.84 12.48
N HIS A 349 -18.23 -0.91 11.58
CA HIS A 349 -18.68 -1.01 10.20
C HIS A 349 -18.06 -2.19 9.45
N VAL A 350 -16.79 -2.52 9.73
CA VAL A 350 -16.16 -3.72 9.15
C VAL A 350 -16.83 -4.98 9.67
N LEU A 351 -17.03 -5.12 10.99
CA LEU A 351 -17.67 -6.31 11.59
C LEU A 351 -19.09 -6.55 11.05
N ALA A 352 -19.84 -5.46 10.77
CA ALA A 352 -21.19 -5.55 10.21
C ALA A 352 -21.23 -6.20 8.81
N MET A 353 -20.12 -6.16 8.07
CA MET A 353 -20.00 -6.68 6.69
C MET A 353 -19.50 -8.12 6.64
N LEU A 354 -18.92 -8.64 7.74
CA LEU A 354 -18.29 -9.96 7.74
C LEU A 354 -19.31 -11.10 7.66
N PRO A 355 -18.97 -12.26 7.02
CA PRO A 355 -19.82 -13.44 6.91
C PRO A 355 -20.22 -13.99 8.28
N LYS A 356 -21.52 -14.20 8.52
CA LYS A 356 -22.03 -14.63 9.83
C LYS A 356 -21.88 -16.14 10.09
N ASP A 357 -21.72 -16.91 9.04
CA ASP A 357 -21.56 -18.36 9.04
C ASP A 357 -20.10 -18.82 9.13
N ALA A 358 -19.14 -17.87 9.10
CA ALA A 358 -17.73 -18.18 9.30
C ALA A 358 -17.38 -18.45 10.77
N ILE A 359 -16.31 -19.21 10.99
CA ILE A 359 -15.72 -19.47 12.32
C ILE A 359 -14.62 -18.44 12.59
N TYR A 360 -14.76 -17.67 13.67
CA TYR A 360 -13.84 -16.55 13.97
C TYR A 360 -12.81 -16.91 15.04
N TYR A 361 -11.57 -16.50 14.78
CA TYR A 361 -10.42 -16.55 15.67
C TYR A 361 -9.95 -15.10 15.89
N PHE A 362 -10.55 -14.44 16.88
CA PHE A 362 -10.23 -13.03 17.18
C PHE A 362 -8.90 -12.95 17.89
N THR A 363 -8.01 -12.08 17.41
CA THR A 363 -6.67 -11.95 17.95
C THR A 363 -6.24 -10.49 18.03
N GLN A 364 -5.05 -10.26 18.55
CA GLN A 364 -4.40 -8.95 18.62
C GLN A 364 -2.94 -9.08 18.19
N ALA A 365 -2.45 -8.07 17.50
CA ALA A 365 -1.03 -7.96 17.21
C ALA A 365 -0.26 -7.43 18.44
N ASP A 366 1.05 -7.70 18.51
CA ASP A 366 1.95 -7.12 19.51
C ASP A 366 2.24 -5.65 19.19
N SER A 367 1.24 -4.83 19.44
CA SER A 367 1.28 -3.37 19.20
C SER A 367 0.47 -2.63 20.26
N PRO A 368 0.98 -1.51 20.79
CA PRO A 368 0.25 -0.70 21.77
C PRO A 368 -1.06 -0.11 21.20
N ARG A 369 -1.21 -0.08 19.88
CA ARG A 369 -2.40 0.40 19.17
C ARG A 369 -3.41 -0.72 18.85
N ALA A 370 -3.08 -1.98 19.12
CA ALA A 370 -3.98 -3.09 18.82
C ALA A 370 -5.23 -3.03 19.70
N MET A 371 -6.39 -3.34 19.11
CA MET A 371 -7.58 -3.67 19.88
C MET A 371 -7.35 -5.04 20.53
N THR A 372 -7.61 -5.17 21.84
CA THR A 372 -7.45 -6.46 22.50
C THR A 372 -8.42 -7.51 21.95
N ALA A 373 -7.96 -8.75 21.87
CA ALA A 373 -8.75 -9.88 21.32
C ALA A 373 -10.11 -10.03 22.01
N ASP A 374 -10.16 -9.85 23.35
CA ASP A 374 -11.41 -9.92 24.13
C ASP A 374 -12.38 -8.78 23.81
N LYS A 375 -11.86 -7.56 23.62
CA LYS A 375 -12.70 -6.41 23.22
C LYS A 375 -13.23 -6.60 21.80
N LEU A 376 -12.41 -7.15 20.90
CA LEU A 376 -12.83 -7.46 19.55
C LEU A 376 -13.91 -8.55 19.53
N LEU A 377 -13.76 -9.62 20.32
CA LEU A 377 -14.77 -10.68 20.51
C LEU A 377 -16.10 -10.09 21.01
N GLN A 378 -16.08 -9.21 22.01
CA GLN A 378 -17.27 -8.56 22.54
C GLN A 378 -17.99 -7.71 21.47
N LYS A 379 -17.25 -6.93 20.69
CA LYS A 379 -17.80 -6.16 19.57
C LYS A 379 -18.39 -7.09 18.49
N ALA A 380 -17.64 -8.11 18.10
CA ALA A 380 -18.06 -9.08 17.09
C ALA A 380 -19.37 -9.80 17.48
N ALA A 381 -19.54 -10.16 18.76
CA ALA A 381 -20.77 -10.76 19.26
C ALA A 381 -22.00 -9.84 19.07
N SER A 382 -21.86 -8.51 19.21
CA SER A 382 -22.96 -7.58 18.95
C SER A 382 -23.37 -7.48 17.47
N HIS A 383 -22.49 -7.93 16.56
CA HIS A 383 -22.76 -8.05 15.13
C HIS A 383 -23.17 -9.48 14.70
N GLY A 384 -23.36 -10.40 15.66
CA GLY A 384 -23.77 -11.79 15.39
C GLY A 384 -22.64 -12.65 14.82
N LEU A 385 -21.38 -12.30 15.08
CA LEU A 385 -20.21 -13.09 14.70
C LEU A 385 -19.80 -14.00 15.86
N HIS A 386 -19.52 -15.27 15.58
CA HIS A 386 -19.25 -16.29 16.58
C HIS A 386 -17.82 -16.81 16.49
N GLY A 387 -17.10 -16.83 17.61
CA GLY A 387 -15.72 -17.29 17.65
C GLY A 387 -15.12 -17.29 19.04
N LYS A 388 -13.80 -17.35 19.10
CA LYS A 388 -13.00 -17.32 20.33
C LYS A 388 -11.92 -16.24 20.23
N SER A 389 -11.49 -15.73 21.38
CA SER A 389 -10.33 -14.82 21.47
C SER A 389 -9.05 -15.62 21.73
N TYR A 390 -7.95 -15.13 21.16
CA TYR A 390 -6.60 -15.69 21.29
C TYR A 390 -5.62 -14.55 21.60
N PRO A 391 -4.70 -14.74 22.56
CA PRO A 391 -3.81 -13.67 22.98
C PRO A 391 -2.78 -13.27 21.93
N THR A 392 -2.44 -14.18 20.99
CA THR A 392 -1.46 -13.96 19.93
C THR A 392 -1.97 -14.40 18.56
N VAL A 393 -1.42 -13.81 17.51
CA VAL A 393 -1.72 -14.19 16.13
C VAL A 393 -1.29 -15.64 15.85
N ALA A 394 -0.15 -16.06 16.39
CA ALA A 394 0.36 -17.42 16.24
C ALA A 394 -0.64 -18.46 16.81
N GLU A 395 -1.18 -18.23 18.00
CA GLU A 395 -2.17 -19.13 18.61
C GLU A 395 -3.48 -19.17 17.82
N ALA A 396 -3.97 -18.00 17.37
CA ALA A 396 -5.17 -17.90 16.52
C ALA A 396 -5.01 -18.65 15.20
N LYS A 397 -3.88 -18.46 14.50
CA LYS A 397 -3.51 -19.14 13.25
C LYS A 397 -3.41 -20.65 13.46
N SER A 398 -2.71 -21.11 14.51
CA SER A 398 -2.57 -22.53 14.84
C SER A 398 -3.91 -23.18 15.14
N ALA A 399 -4.79 -22.50 15.89
CA ALA A 399 -6.14 -22.99 16.19
C ALA A 399 -7.00 -23.11 14.91
N ALA A 400 -6.92 -22.14 13.99
CA ALA A 400 -7.62 -22.18 12.72
C ALA A 400 -7.12 -23.34 11.85
N ILE A 401 -5.81 -23.53 11.72
CA ILE A 401 -5.19 -24.63 10.96
C ILE A 401 -5.59 -25.99 11.55
N THR A 402 -5.61 -26.12 12.89
CA THR A 402 -5.98 -27.38 13.56
C THR A 402 -7.46 -27.74 13.33
N ALA A 403 -8.33 -26.74 13.20
CA ALA A 403 -9.76 -26.96 13.01
C ALA A 403 -10.16 -27.15 11.53
N ALA A 404 -9.37 -26.63 10.60
CA ALA A 404 -9.68 -26.65 9.19
C ALA A 404 -9.41 -28.02 8.54
N THR A 405 -10.24 -28.36 7.56
CA THR A 405 -10.04 -29.49 6.64
C THR A 405 -9.40 -29.02 5.34
N THR A 406 -9.09 -29.93 4.43
CA THR A 406 -8.48 -29.62 3.13
C THR A 406 -9.40 -28.84 2.17
N SER A 407 -10.72 -28.92 2.40
CA SER A 407 -11.74 -28.18 1.61
C SER A 407 -12.13 -26.84 2.20
N ASP A 408 -11.57 -26.48 3.36
CA ASP A 408 -11.85 -25.20 4.02
C ASP A 408 -10.93 -24.08 3.53
N LEU A 409 -11.35 -22.84 3.79
CA LEU A 409 -10.55 -21.65 3.55
C LEU A 409 -10.25 -20.97 4.89
N ILE A 410 -8.98 -20.67 5.11
CA ILE A 410 -8.55 -19.78 6.21
C ILE A 410 -8.20 -18.42 5.62
N TYR A 411 -8.86 -17.38 6.12
CA TYR A 411 -8.54 -16.00 5.83
C TYR A 411 -7.86 -15.34 7.03
N ILE A 412 -6.73 -14.64 6.83
CA ILE A 412 -6.00 -13.92 7.87
C ILE A 412 -5.92 -12.44 7.49
N GLY A 413 -6.42 -11.54 8.37
CA GLY A 413 -6.39 -10.12 8.05
C GLY A 413 -6.94 -9.20 9.14
N GLY A 414 -7.36 -7.99 8.72
CA GLY A 414 -7.89 -6.94 9.58
C GLY A 414 -6.85 -5.89 9.97
N SER A 415 -5.57 -6.22 9.95
CA SER A 415 -4.49 -5.24 10.05
C SER A 415 -3.19 -5.77 9.43
N MET A 416 -2.34 -4.86 9.02
CA MET A 416 -1.00 -5.21 8.53
C MET A 416 -0.11 -5.82 9.62
N TYR A 417 -0.32 -5.48 10.87
CA TYR A 417 0.43 -6.06 12.00
C TYR A 417 0.06 -7.52 12.24
N VAL A 418 -1.24 -7.85 12.18
CA VAL A 418 -1.69 -9.26 12.23
C VAL A 418 -1.10 -10.06 11.06
N LEU A 419 -1.11 -9.47 9.88
CA LEU A 419 -0.51 -10.09 8.71
C LEU A 419 1.00 -10.31 8.88
N ALA A 420 1.74 -9.31 9.38
CA ALA A 420 3.17 -9.42 9.62
C ALA A 420 3.50 -10.61 10.54
N GLU A 421 2.83 -10.71 11.69
CA GLU A 421 3.03 -11.81 12.63
C GLU A 421 2.63 -13.17 12.04
N ALA A 422 1.53 -13.21 11.26
CA ALA A 422 1.12 -14.45 10.60
C ALA A 422 2.14 -14.96 9.58
N LEU A 423 2.84 -14.05 8.86
CA LEU A 423 3.89 -14.40 7.90
C LEU A 423 5.22 -14.76 8.58
N MET A 424 5.53 -14.15 9.73
CA MET A 424 6.77 -14.46 10.48
C MET A 424 6.74 -15.85 11.10
N THR A 425 5.60 -16.36 11.49
CA THR A 425 5.45 -17.73 12.06
C THR A 425 5.67 -18.86 11.06
N ASP A 426 5.83 -18.56 9.77
CA ASP A 426 6.16 -19.54 8.73
C ASP A 426 7.66 -19.59 8.41
N LEU A 427 8.45 -18.71 9.03
CA LEU A 427 9.91 -18.59 8.81
C LEU A 427 10.76 -19.30 9.89
N ASP A 428 10.13 -19.81 10.95
CA ASP A 428 10.71 -20.62 12.02
C ASP A 428 10.36 -22.11 11.82
#